data_a977e318192655398b6c223ef60460be
#
_entry.id   a977e318192655398b6c223ef60460be
#
_cell.length_a   1.000
_cell.length_b   1.000
_cell.length_c   1.000
_cell.angle_alpha   90.00
_cell.angle_beta   90.00
_cell.angle_gamma   90.00
#
_symmetry.space_group_name_H-M   'P 1'
#
loop_
_entity.id
_entity.type
_entity.pdbx_description
1 polymer ?
#
loop_
_entity_poly.entity_id
_entity_poly.type
_entity_poly.pdbx_seq_one_letter_code
_entity_poly.pdbx_strand_id
1 'polypeptide(L)' 'MMQITDENELIKLINEVLDENPEQIEAYKKQPRLLDYFVGQMMKKTRGKANPASTSKLLKQELDKR' A
#
# COMPACT_ATOMS: atom_id res chain seq x y z
N MET A 1 19.74 4.31 9.68
CA MET A 1 18.48 4.77 9.16
C MET A 1 17.37 3.76 9.46
N MET A 2 16.25 4.23 9.99
CA MET A 2 15.20 3.31 10.43
C MET A 2 14.21 3.05 9.32
N GLN A 3 13.91 1.77 9.09
CA GLN A 3 12.80 1.39 8.25
C GLN A 3 11.52 1.46 9.07
N ILE A 4 10.41 1.71 8.37
CA ILE A 4 9.11 1.66 9.01
C ILE A 4 8.73 0.19 9.17
N THR A 5 8.79 -0.31 10.41
CA THR A 5 8.46 -1.70 10.71
C THR A 5 7.17 -1.84 11.51
N ASP A 6 6.64 -0.72 12.01
CA ASP A 6 5.37 -0.71 12.74
C ASP A 6 4.22 -0.91 11.76
N GLU A 7 3.52 -2.04 11.90
CA GLU A 7 2.41 -2.37 11.01
C GLU A 7 1.28 -1.36 11.10
N ASN A 8 1.03 -0.81 12.29
CA ASN A 8 -0.01 0.20 12.45
C ASN A 8 0.30 1.44 11.64
N GLU A 9 1.56 1.86 11.63
CA GLU A 9 2.00 3.00 10.83
C GLU A 9 1.85 2.72 9.35
N LEU A 10 2.24 1.53 8.91
CA LEU A 10 2.11 1.13 7.51
C LEU A 10 0.64 1.07 7.10
N ILE A 11 -0.21 0.50 7.93
CA ILE A 11 -1.65 0.42 7.64
C ILE A 11 -2.25 1.81 7.50
N LYS A 12 -1.87 2.73 8.37
CA LYS A 12 -2.32 4.10 8.30
C LYS A 12 -1.95 4.74 6.96
N LEU A 13 -0.69 4.58 6.56
CA LEU A 13 -0.22 5.14 5.29
C LEU A 13 -0.89 4.47 4.10
N ILE A 14 -1.10 3.16 4.18
CA ILE A 14 -1.80 2.42 3.15
C ILE A 14 -3.21 2.96 2.96
N ASN A 15 -3.94 3.16 4.05
CA ASN A 15 -5.29 3.69 3.96
C ASN A 15 -5.32 5.10 3.36
N GLU A 16 -4.32 5.91 3.67
CA GLU A 16 -4.20 7.23 3.05
C GLU A 16 -4.01 7.11 1.53
N VAL A 17 -3.14 6.20 1.11
CA VAL A 17 -2.91 5.97 -0.32
C VAL A 17 -4.18 5.47 -1.00
N LEU A 18 -4.87 4.53 -0.38
CA LEU A 18 -6.10 3.98 -0.95
C LEU A 18 -7.19 5.05 -1.05
N ASP A 19 -7.31 5.89 -0.03
CA ASP A 19 -8.30 6.98 -0.05
C ASP A 19 -8.00 8.00 -1.15
N GLU A 20 -6.73 8.18 -1.47
CA GLU A 20 -6.31 9.11 -2.53
C GLU A 20 -6.52 8.54 -3.92
N ASN A 21 -6.68 7.22 -4.04
CA ASN A 21 -6.74 6.53 -5.33
C ASN A 21 -7.93 5.58 -5.43
N PRO A 22 -9.16 6.08 -5.26
CA PRO A 22 -10.34 5.20 -5.26
C PRO A 22 -10.53 4.47 -6.60
N GLU A 23 -10.22 5.12 -7.72
CA GLU A 23 -10.34 4.50 -9.04
C GLU A 23 -9.39 3.33 -9.20
N GLN A 24 -8.21 3.44 -8.60
CA GLN A 24 -7.22 2.38 -8.69
C GLN A 24 -7.62 1.16 -7.86
N ILE A 25 -8.41 1.36 -6.81
CA ILE A 25 -8.93 0.25 -6.03
C ILE A 25 -9.85 -0.59 -6.90
N GLU A 26 -10.74 0.05 -7.65
CA GLU A 26 -11.62 -0.67 -8.56
C GLU A 26 -10.83 -1.39 -9.64
N ALA A 27 -9.81 -0.73 -10.18
CA ALA A 27 -8.96 -1.34 -11.20
C ALA A 27 -8.21 -2.55 -10.64
N TYR A 28 -7.76 -2.47 -9.38
CA TYR A 28 -7.07 -3.58 -8.74
C TYR A 28 -7.98 -4.82 -8.66
N LYS A 29 -9.26 -4.63 -8.38
CA LYS A 29 -10.18 -5.75 -8.28
C LYS A 29 -10.29 -6.53 -9.59
N LYS A 30 -10.10 -5.84 -10.70
CA LYS A 30 -10.10 -6.45 -12.02
C LYS A 30 -8.72 -6.96 -12.44
N GLN A 31 -7.67 -6.28 -12.00
CA GLN A 31 -6.29 -6.60 -12.35
C GLN A 31 -5.42 -6.59 -11.09
N PRO A 32 -5.31 -7.76 -10.42
CA PRO A 32 -4.53 -7.82 -9.17
C PRO A 32 -3.08 -7.40 -9.29
N ARG A 33 -2.51 -7.42 -10.49
CA ARG A 33 -1.12 -6.98 -10.71
C ARG A 33 -0.93 -5.50 -10.39
N LEU A 34 -2.03 -4.74 -10.28
CA LEU A 34 -1.95 -3.33 -9.90
C LEU A 34 -1.51 -3.14 -8.44
N LEU A 35 -1.34 -4.23 -7.70
CA LEU A 35 -0.74 -4.15 -6.37
C LEU A 35 0.62 -3.45 -6.43
N ASP A 36 1.39 -3.69 -7.48
CA ASP A 36 2.69 -3.03 -7.65
C ASP A 36 2.57 -1.52 -7.74
N TYR A 37 1.49 -1.03 -8.35
CA TYR A 37 1.22 0.40 -8.40
C TYR A 37 1.12 0.99 -6.99
N PHE A 38 0.35 0.31 -6.14
CA PHE A 38 0.17 0.78 -4.76
C PHE A 38 1.47 0.67 -3.96
N VAL A 39 2.25 -0.39 -4.18
CA VAL A 39 3.55 -0.51 -3.55
C VAL A 39 4.44 0.67 -3.94
N GLY A 40 4.42 1.02 -5.22
CA GLY A 40 5.16 2.19 -5.70
C GLY A 40 4.72 3.49 -5.02
N GLN A 41 3.42 3.66 -4.83
CA GLN A 41 2.90 4.83 -4.13
C GLN A 41 3.36 4.87 -2.67
N MET A 42 3.36 3.72 -2.02
CA MET A 42 3.86 3.63 -0.65
C MET A 42 5.34 3.96 -0.57
N MET A 43 6.12 3.50 -1.54
CA MET A 43 7.54 3.81 -1.58
C MET A 43 7.78 5.30 -1.72
N LYS A 44 7.01 5.96 -2.57
CA LYS A 44 7.09 7.41 -2.72
C LYS A 44 6.72 8.12 -1.43
N LYS A 45 5.64 7.69 -0.80
CA LYS A 45 5.12 8.32 0.40
C LYS A 45 6.09 8.20 1.57
N THR A 46 6.78 7.08 1.66
CA THR A 46 7.73 6.79 2.73
C THR A 46 9.18 7.04 2.34
N ARG A 47 9.42 7.47 1.12
CA ARG A 47 10.77 7.68 0.59
C ARG A 47 11.63 6.42 0.66
N GLY A 48 11.01 5.29 0.34
CA GLY A 48 11.70 4.01 0.35
C GLY A 48 11.92 3.38 1.71
N LYS A 49 11.35 3.96 2.77
CA LYS A 49 11.53 3.44 4.13
C LYS A 49 10.60 2.28 4.47
N ALA A 50 9.51 2.13 3.72
CA ALA A 50 8.61 1.01 3.95
C ALA A 50 9.24 -0.29 3.45
N ASN A 51 9.08 -1.35 4.24
CA ASN A 51 9.54 -2.67 3.81
C ASN A 51 8.64 -3.16 2.69
N PRO A 52 9.16 -3.42 1.48
CA PRO A 52 8.29 -3.81 0.36
C PRO A 52 7.52 -5.10 0.60
N ALA A 53 8.10 -6.08 1.26
CA ALA A 53 7.41 -7.34 1.52
C ALA A 53 6.22 -7.13 2.47
N SER A 54 6.44 -6.44 3.57
CA SER A 54 5.36 -6.14 4.53
C SER A 54 4.31 -5.22 3.90
N THR A 55 4.76 -4.22 3.15
CA THR A 55 3.88 -3.27 2.49
C THR A 55 2.95 -3.99 1.52
N SER A 56 3.49 -4.87 0.70
CA SER A 56 2.72 -5.63 -0.27
C SER A 56 1.67 -6.49 0.43
N LYS A 57 2.06 -7.18 1.48
CA LYS A 57 1.17 -8.03 2.24
C LYS A 57 0.02 -7.24 2.86
N LEU A 58 0.35 -6.12 3.50
CA LEU A 58 -0.66 -5.28 4.15
C LEU A 58 -1.57 -4.60 3.14
N LEU A 59 -1.02 -4.17 2.01
CA LEU A 59 -1.81 -3.59 0.93
C LEU A 59 -2.87 -4.57 0.45
N LYS A 60 -2.48 -5.81 0.23
CA LYS A 60 -3.40 -6.83 -0.21
C LYS A 60 -4.51 -7.04 0.81
N GLN A 61 -4.17 -7.09 2.09
CA GLN A 61 -5.15 -7.25 3.15
C GLN A 61 -6.14 -6.09 3.18
N GLU A 62 -5.65 -4.86 3.09
CA GLU A 62 -6.51 -3.68 3.13
C GLU A 62 -7.37 -3.56 1.89
N LEU A 63 -6.83 -3.92 0.72
CA LEU A 63 -7.61 -3.91 -0.51
C LEU A 63 -8.73 -4.96 -0.46
N ASP A 64 -8.46 -6.11 0.12
CA ASP A 64 -9.47 -7.17 0.25
C ASP A 64 -10.63 -6.75 1.17
N LYS A 65 -10.39 -5.83 2.08
CA LYS A 65 -11.42 -5.31 2.97
C LYS A 65 -12.33 -4.29 2.29
N ARG A 66 -11.89 -3.74 1.20
CA ARG A 66 -12.63 -2.74 0.44
C ARG A 66 -13.33 -3.40 -0.75
#